data_ff3fa2db721b9d163e8483ca3f077fbe
#
_entry.id   ff3fa2db721b9d163e8483ca3f077fbe
#
_cell.length_a   1.000
_cell.length_b   1.000
_cell.length_c   1.000
_cell.angle_alpha   90.00
_cell.angle_beta   90.00
_cell.angle_gamma   90.00
#
_symmetry.space_group_name_H-M   'P 1'
#
loop_
_entity.id
_entity.type
_entity.pdbx_description
1 polymer ?
#
loop_
_entity_poly.entity_id
_entity_poly.type
_entity_poly.pdbx_seq_one_letter_code
_entity_poly.pdbx_strand_id
1 'polypeptide(L)'
;MISSIDHLIIAVKDINEAEENYRKIFGMEPVWKGEHKALGTANVIFNFKNTYCELLSANGDGLGAALVNGAIEEQGDGLVGVVYGTNNIEESFSTLKKFGYLVKEPIPRVVCRGEQ
;
A
#
# COMPACT_ATOMS: atom_id res chain seq x y z
N MET A 1 2.12 9.64 -18.28
CA MET A 1 3.19 9.70 -17.25
C MET A 1 2.59 9.65 -15.86
N ILE A 2 3.44 9.57 -14.87
CA ILE A 2 2.98 9.61 -13.47
C ILE A 2 2.43 10.99 -13.18
N SER A 3 1.21 11.05 -12.65
CA SER A 3 0.50 12.32 -12.47
C SER A 3 0.15 12.63 -11.02
N SER A 4 0.26 11.65 -10.13
CA SER A 4 -0.13 11.84 -8.74
C SER A 4 0.52 10.82 -7.84
N ILE A 5 0.42 11.07 -6.54
CA ILE A 5 0.69 10.05 -5.53
C ILE A 5 -0.67 9.48 -5.15
N ASP A 6 -0.89 8.20 -5.45
CA ASP A 6 -2.15 7.56 -5.14
C ASP A 6 -2.27 7.30 -3.64
N HIS A 7 -1.29 6.65 -3.06
CA HIS A 7 -1.27 6.44 -1.62
C HIS A 7 0.10 6.05 -1.10
N LEU A 8 0.22 6.07 0.23
CA LEU A 8 1.42 5.66 0.95
C LEU A 8 1.13 4.35 1.67
N ILE A 9 2.12 3.48 1.74
CA ILE A 9 1.99 2.20 2.45
C ILE A 9 2.93 2.19 3.64
N ILE A 10 2.37 1.96 4.83
CA ILE A 10 3.11 1.84 6.07
C ILE A 10 2.98 0.39 6.55
N ALA A 11 4.09 -0.30 6.64
CA ALA A 11 4.10 -1.67 7.17
C ALA A 11 4.07 -1.60 8.69
N VAL A 12 3.21 -2.39 9.31
CA VAL A 12 3.07 -2.43 10.76
C VAL A 12 3.02 -3.89 11.22
N LYS A 13 3.56 -4.14 12.39
CA LYS A 13 3.57 -5.47 12.95
C LYS A 13 2.20 -5.83 13.52
N ASP A 14 1.59 -4.92 14.24
CA ASP A 14 0.30 -5.12 14.89
C ASP A 14 -0.69 -4.11 14.34
N ILE A 15 -1.61 -4.57 13.50
CA ILE A 15 -2.55 -3.69 12.79
C ILE A 15 -3.51 -2.99 13.75
N ASN A 16 -3.92 -3.65 14.82
CA ASN A 16 -4.86 -3.06 15.76
C ASN A 16 -4.22 -1.94 16.59
N GLU A 17 -3.00 -2.18 17.05
CA GLU A 17 -2.25 -1.17 17.76
C GLU A 17 -1.93 0.02 16.86
N ALA A 18 -1.52 -0.26 15.64
CA ALA A 18 -1.21 0.79 14.67
C ALA A 18 -2.44 1.61 14.32
N GLU A 19 -3.58 0.97 14.13
CA GLU A 19 -4.83 1.68 13.86
C GLU A 19 -5.13 2.68 14.97
N GLU A 20 -5.02 2.25 16.22
CA GLU A 20 -5.29 3.12 17.34
C GLU A 20 -4.31 4.29 17.41
N ASN A 21 -3.04 4.02 17.21
CA ASN A 21 -2.01 5.05 17.24
C ASN A 21 -2.22 6.07 16.12
N TYR A 22 -2.49 5.62 14.91
CA TYR A 22 -2.66 6.52 13.77
C TYR A 22 -3.98 7.27 13.82
N ARG A 23 -5.00 6.67 14.43
CA ARG A 23 -6.24 7.39 14.68
C ARG A 23 -5.98 8.63 15.53
N LYS A 24 -5.11 8.51 16.52
CA LYS A 24 -4.73 9.64 17.38
C LYS A 24 -3.85 10.64 16.64
N ILE A 25 -2.86 10.13 15.90
CA ILE A 25 -1.92 10.98 15.16
C ILE A 25 -2.65 11.80 14.10
N PHE A 26 -3.53 11.18 13.35
CA PHE A 26 -4.24 11.84 12.25
C PHE A 26 -5.51 12.56 12.71
N GLY A 27 -6.00 12.23 13.89
CA GLY A 27 -7.24 12.83 14.39
C GLY A 27 -8.46 12.44 13.58
N MET A 28 -8.50 11.23 13.05
CA MET A 28 -9.60 10.76 12.22
C MET A 28 -9.80 9.26 12.35
N GLU A 29 -10.98 8.80 11.93
CA GLU A 29 -11.26 7.37 11.85
C GLU A 29 -10.85 6.82 10.51
N PRO A 30 -10.46 5.54 10.45
CA PRO A 30 -10.17 4.92 9.17
C PRO A 30 -11.45 4.76 8.36
N VAL A 31 -11.31 4.76 7.04
CA VAL A 31 -12.45 4.60 6.12
C VAL A 31 -12.60 3.18 5.64
N TRP A 32 -11.61 2.32 5.88
CA TRP A 32 -11.64 0.94 5.43
C TRP A 32 -10.78 0.09 6.33
N LYS A 33 -11.26 -1.13 6.60
CA LYS A 33 -10.49 -2.17 7.27
C LYS A 33 -10.81 -3.48 6.55
N GLY A 34 -9.79 -4.23 6.20
CA GLY A 34 -10.02 -5.44 5.44
C GLY A 34 -8.85 -6.39 5.46
N GLU A 35 -9.00 -7.47 4.71
CA GLU A 35 -7.97 -8.49 4.56
C GLU A 35 -7.84 -8.88 3.10
N HIS A 36 -6.64 -9.25 2.71
CA HIS A 36 -6.37 -9.78 1.39
C HIS A 36 -5.76 -11.17 1.57
N LYS A 37 -6.63 -12.16 1.68
CA LYS A 37 -6.21 -13.51 2.07
C LYS A 37 -5.18 -14.14 1.15
N ALA A 38 -5.31 -13.93 -0.15
CA ALA A 38 -4.37 -14.48 -1.12
C ALA A 38 -2.95 -13.93 -0.91
N LEU A 39 -2.83 -12.70 -0.43
CA LEU A 39 -1.54 -12.08 -0.16
C LEU A 39 -1.09 -12.27 1.29
N GLY A 40 -1.98 -12.74 2.15
CA GLY A 40 -1.69 -12.94 3.57
C GLY A 40 -1.55 -11.64 4.33
N THR A 41 -2.33 -10.62 3.99
CA THR A 41 -2.24 -9.30 4.62
C THR A 41 -3.57 -8.80 5.12
N ALA A 42 -3.50 -7.89 6.10
CA ALA A 42 -4.62 -7.09 6.57
C ALA A 42 -4.28 -5.63 6.37
N ASN A 43 -5.29 -4.81 6.15
CA ASN A 43 -5.05 -3.39 5.93
C ASN A 43 -6.08 -2.50 6.61
N VAL A 44 -5.66 -1.27 6.88
CA VAL A 44 -6.50 -0.20 7.41
C VAL A 44 -6.16 1.05 6.60
N ILE A 45 -7.17 1.74 6.12
CA ILE A 45 -6.98 2.91 5.26
C ILE A 45 -7.50 4.17 5.94
N PHE A 46 -6.64 5.18 5.99
CA PHE A 46 -7.00 6.53 6.43
C PHE A 46 -6.99 7.44 5.20
N ASN A 47 -8.06 8.16 5.01
CA ASN A 47 -8.26 8.96 3.81
C ASN A 47 -7.96 10.43 4.08
N PHE A 48 -7.03 10.98 3.32
CA PHE A 48 -6.75 12.41 3.36
C PHE A 48 -7.43 13.08 2.17
N LYS A 49 -7.31 14.38 2.10
CA LYS A 49 -7.98 15.16 1.07
C LYS A 49 -7.51 14.81 -0.35
N ASN A 50 -6.23 14.54 -0.49
CA ASN A 50 -5.60 14.35 -1.81
C ASN A 50 -4.88 13.02 -1.98
N THR A 51 -4.89 12.18 -0.97
CA THR A 51 -4.25 10.87 -1.02
C THR A 51 -4.78 10.04 0.14
N TYR A 52 -4.30 8.80 0.30
CA TYR A 52 -4.62 8.04 1.49
C TYR A 52 -3.41 7.29 2.00
N CYS A 53 -3.50 6.86 3.25
CA CYS A 53 -2.45 6.11 3.91
C CYS A 53 -2.98 4.72 4.22
N GLU A 54 -2.27 3.71 3.75
CA GLU A 54 -2.62 2.33 4.01
C GLU A 54 -1.67 1.74 5.03
N LEU A 55 -2.22 1.30 6.16
CA LEU A 55 -1.47 0.49 7.11
C LEU A 55 -1.61 -0.96 6.65
N LEU A 56 -0.50 -1.67 6.60
CA LEU A 56 -0.47 -3.03 6.06
C LEU A 56 0.29 -3.93 7.01
N SER A 57 -0.33 -5.05 7.39
CA SER A 57 0.31 -6.04 8.25
C SER A 57 0.20 -7.43 7.63
N ALA A 58 1.10 -8.32 8.01
CA ALA A 58 0.99 -9.72 7.66
C ALA A 58 0.02 -10.39 8.62
N ASN A 59 -0.90 -11.20 8.08
CA ASN A 59 -1.83 -11.98 8.91
C ASN A 59 -1.97 -13.41 8.42
N GLY A 60 -1.04 -13.89 7.61
CA GLY A 60 -1.06 -15.23 7.07
C GLY A 60 0.14 -15.46 6.17
N ASP A 61 0.00 -16.40 5.25
CA ASP A 61 1.05 -16.72 4.29
C ASP A 61 0.72 -16.10 2.94
N GLY A 62 1.75 -15.73 2.20
CA GLY A 62 1.58 -15.17 0.88
C GLY A 62 2.67 -14.19 0.55
N LEU A 63 2.68 -13.71 -0.69
CA LEU A 63 3.71 -12.79 -1.16
C LEU A 63 3.66 -11.46 -0.41
N GLY A 64 2.47 -10.96 -0.16
CA GLY A 64 2.31 -9.72 0.60
C GLY A 64 2.82 -9.85 2.02
N ALA A 65 2.48 -10.96 2.68
CA ALA A 65 2.96 -11.23 4.04
C ALA A 65 4.48 -11.30 4.07
N ALA A 66 5.09 -11.96 3.08
CA ALA A 66 6.54 -12.07 3.02
C ALA A 66 7.21 -10.70 2.88
N LEU A 67 6.65 -9.84 2.04
CA LEU A 67 7.19 -8.50 1.85
C LEU A 67 7.07 -7.65 3.11
N VAL A 68 5.92 -7.70 3.76
CA VAL A 68 5.69 -6.95 5.00
C VAL A 68 6.62 -7.45 6.11
N ASN A 69 6.69 -8.76 6.31
CA ASN A 69 7.54 -9.33 7.35
C ASN A 69 9.01 -9.01 7.11
N GLY A 70 9.45 -9.05 5.85
CA GLY A 70 10.81 -8.69 5.50
C GLY A 70 11.13 -7.24 5.82
N ALA A 71 10.21 -6.33 5.52
CA ALA A 71 10.39 -4.92 5.83
C ALA A 71 10.42 -4.66 7.34
N ILE A 72 9.52 -5.30 8.08
CA ILE A 72 9.46 -5.16 9.54
C ILE A 72 10.76 -5.69 10.17
N GLU A 73 11.24 -6.82 9.70
CA GLU A 73 12.46 -7.42 10.21
C GLU A 73 13.67 -6.55 9.96
N GLU A 74 13.72 -5.90 8.80
CA GLU A 74 14.86 -5.09 8.40
C GLU A 74 14.88 -3.72 9.09
N GLN A 75 13.74 -3.06 9.23
CA GLN A 75 13.71 -1.67 9.71
C GLN A 75 12.57 -1.37 10.69
N GLY A 76 11.79 -2.35 11.09
CA GLY A 76 10.65 -2.13 11.98
C GLY A 76 9.47 -1.50 11.24
N ASP A 77 8.47 -1.08 12.02
CA ASP A 77 7.30 -0.40 11.48
C ASP A 77 7.71 0.89 10.77
N GLY A 78 7.09 1.17 9.63
CA GLY A 78 7.37 2.42 8.94
C GLY A 78 6.94 2.41 7.48
N LEU A 79 7.23 3.50 6.81
CA LEU A 79 6.91 3.69 5.40
C LEU A 79 7.72 2.71 4.54
N VAL A 80 7.03 1.93 3.73
CA VAL A 80 7.67 0.93 2.87
C VAL A 80 7.35 1.11 1.40
N GLY A 81 6.38 1.93 1.07
CA GLY A 81 6.01 2.11 -0.33
C GLY A 81 5.26 3.39 -0.60
N VAL A 82 5.43 3.85 -1.82
CA VAL A 82 4.65 4.96 -2.37
C VAL A 82 4.02 4.43 -3.65
N VAL A 83 2.71 4.56 -3.75
CA VAL A 83 1.99 4.14 -4.96
C VAL A 83 1.67 5.38 -5.76
N TYR A 84 2.16 5.42 -6.99
CA TYR A 84 1.94 6.54 -7.89
C TYR A 84 0.75 6.26 -8.80
N GLY A 85 0.02 7.30 -9.12
CA GLY A 85 -1.06 7.22 -10.09
C GLY A 85 -0.58 7.64 -11.47
N THR A 86 -1.08 6.98 -12.49
CA THR A 86 -0.79 7.33 -13.88
C THR A 86 -2.06 7.19 -14.70
N ASN A 87 -2.18 8.02 -15.73
CA ASN A 87 -3.30 7.90 -16.66
C ASN A 87 -2.96 6.99 -17.84
N ASN A 88 -1.73 6.46 -17.89
CA ASN A 88 -1.32 5.54 -18.96
C ASN A 88 -0.21 4.63 -18.41
N ILE A 89 -0.60 3.46 -17.92
CA ILE A 89 0.33 2.52 -17.30
C ILE A 89 1.36 1.99 -18.30
N GLU A 90 0.96 1.78 -19.54
CA GLU A 90 1.87 1.27 -20.58
C GLU A 90 2.97 2.27 -20.87
N GLU A 91 2.60 3.54 -21.01
CA GLU A 91 3.57 4.60 -21.24
C GLU A 91 4.53 4.75 -20.06
N SER A 92 4.00 4.71 -18.84
CA SER A 92 4.82 4.83 -17.64
C SER A 92 5.78 3.66 -17.52
N PHE A 93 5.32 2.45 -17.80
CA PHE A 93 6.16 1.27 -17.78
C PHE A 93 7.30 1.40 -18.78
N SER A 94 6.98 1.77 -20.03
CA SER A 94 7.99 1.92 -21.09
C SER A 94 9.02 2.99 -20.74
N THR A 95 8.56 4.11 -20.19
CA THR A 95 9.44 5.21 -19.83
C THR A 95 10.40 4.83 -18.71
N LEU A 96 9.88 4.18 -17.67
CA LEU A 96 10.72 3.74 -16.55
C LEU A 96 11.73 2.71 -16.99
N LYS A 97 11.33 1.78 -17.84
CA LYS A 97 12.23 0.76 -18.37
C LYS A 97 13.32 1.39 -19.22
N LYS A 98 12.96 2.38 -20.04
CA LYS A 98 13.91 3.10 -20.89
C LYS A 98 14.97 3.81 -20.07
N PHE A 99 14.61 4.34 -18.90
CA PHE A 99 15.57 5.00 -18.03
C PHE A 99 16.36 4.04 -17.15
N GLY A 100 16.21 2.74 -17.34
CA GLY A 100 17.02 1.76 -16.65
C GLY A 100 16.47 1.27 -15.30
N TYR A 101 15.26 1.65 -14.95
CA TYR A 101 14.65 1.17 -13.71
C TYR A 101 14.18 -0.28 -13.88
N LEU A 102 14.32 -1.03 -12.81
CA LEU A 102 13.83 -2.40 -12.77
C LEU A 102 12.33 -2.37 -12.49
N VAL A 103 11.54 -2.62 -13.52
CA VAL A 103 10.07 -2.61 -13.40
C VAL A 103 9.50 -3.91 -13.94
N LYS A 104 8.39 -4.34 -13.33
CA LYS A 104 7.68 -5.53 -13.77
C LYS A 104 6.61 -5.14 -14.79
N GLU A 105 6.25 -6.10 -15.64
CA GLU A 105 5.16 -5.90 -16.60
C GLU A 105 3.88 -5.49 -15.88
N PRO A 106 3.11 -4.56 -16.46
CA PRO A 106 1.80 -4.23 -15.91
C PRO A 106 0.90 -5.46 -15.85
N ILE A 107 0.18 -5.60 -14.74
CA ILE A 107 -0.70 -6.73 -14.52
C ILE A 107 -2.14 -6.23 -14.52
N PRO A 108 -3.03 -6.80 -15.35
CA PRO A 108 -4.45 -6.45 -15.30
C PRO A 108 -5.00 -6.76 -13.92
N ARG A 109 -5.78 -5.85 -13.38
CA ARG A 109 -6.24 -5.97 -12.03
C ARG A 109 -7.64 -5.41 -11.88
N VAL A 110 -8.51 -6.19 -11.27
CA VAL A 110 -9.83 -5.71 -10.88
C VAL A 110 -9.75 -5.31 -9.42
N VAL A 111 -10.02 -4.05 -9.14
CA VAL A 111 -10.03 -3.56 -7.78
C VAL A 111 -11.47 -3.38 -7.37
N CYS A 112 -11.93 -4.21 -6.46
CA CYS A 112 -13.31 -4.18 -6.00
C CYS A 112 -13.39 -3.45 -4.67
N ARG A 113 -13.04 -2.18 -4.72
CA ARG A 113 -13.18 -1.38 -3.53
C ARG A 113 -14.48 -0.59 -3.52
N GLY A 114 -15.30 -0.80 -4.48
CA GLY A 114 -16.60 -0.18 -4.63
C GLY A 114 -16.81 1.16 -3.95
N GLU A 115 -16.31 1.25 -2.82
CA GLU A 115 -16.28 2.40 -1.94
C GLU A 115 -15.33 3.50 -2.40
N GLN A 116 -14.58 3.21 -3.36
CA GLN A 116 -13.58 4.15 -3.89
C GLN A 116 -14.15 5.05 -4.95
#